data_09e4b383d90a6a776b1e5cdded934fb1
#
_entry.id   09e4b383d90a6a776b1e5cdded934fb1
#
_cell.length_a   1.000
_cell.length_b   1.000
_cell.length_c   1.000
_cell.angle_alpha   90.00
_cell.angle_beta   90.00
_cell.angle_gamma   90.00
#
_symmetry.space_group_name_H-M   'P 1'
#
loop_
_entity.id
_entity.type
_entity.pdbx_description
1 polymer ?
#
loop_
_entity_poly.entity_id
_entity_poly.type
_entity_poly.pdbx_seq_one_letter_code
_entity_poly.pdbx_strand_id
1 'polypeptide(L)'
;VMAGGSGVRMQKKTIYQAAWFHEEMQIVDLAETREVESTQPQLLDALLLGIRDFDAQIFNRAIPWIVGMSGGLDSSVTAALLVAALGPKRVYGYNIATRHNSTTTISNAAAEAKALGIAYQEGNMETLVQASVELFHKEYGYAVEAMPSLVMENVQARSRGYLLSGFAGILGGVVVNNGNKVETALGYCTLYGDSIGALSLIGDLTKVQLFDLSKALNAHFGKEVVPLNLLPCVHEHGMDW
;
A
#
# COMPACT_ATOMS: atom_id res chain seq x y z
N VAL A 1 16.89 3.67 -6.90
CA VAL A 1 17.44 3.37 -5.57
C VAL A 1 18.66 2.48 -5.75
N MET A 2 19.81 2.90 -5.22
CA MET A 2 21.01 2.06 -5.18
C MET A 2 20.89 1.11 -3.99
N ALA A 3 21.03 -0.19 -4.25
CA ALA A 3 20.77 -1.19 -3.21
C ALA A 3 21.84 -1.21 -2.09
N GLY A 4 23.04 -0.64 -2.30
CA GLY A 4 24.15 -0.80 -1.37
C GLY A 4 24.75 -2.20 -1.42
N GLY A 5 25.14 -2.73 -0.26
CA GLY A 5 25.67 -4.09 -0.15
C GLY A 5 27.03 -4.32 -0.78
N SER A 6 27.80 -3.25 -1.04
CA SER A 6 29.18 -3.37 -1.53
C SER A 6 30.01 -4.26 -0.62
N GLY A 7 30.86 -5.09 -1.19
CA GLY A 7 31.62 -6.05 -0.38
C GLY A 7 33.07 -6.23 -0.83
N VAL A 8 33.89 -6.66 0.09
CA VAL A 8 35.28 -7.06 -0.17
C VAL A 8 35.39 -8.57 -0.01
N ARG A 9 35.93 -9.24 -1.05
CA ARG A 9 36.18 -10.68 -1.05
C ARG A 9 37.66 -10.96 -1.23
N MET A 10 38.22 -11.81 -0.36
CA MET A 10 39.59 -12.31 -0.46
C MET A 10 39.60 -13.83 -0.35
N GLN A 11 40.38 -14.51 -1.19
CA GLN A 11 40.50 -15.97 -1.22
C GLN A 11 39.15 -16.70 -1.18
N LYS A 12 38.17 -16.24 -1.93
CA LYS A 12 36.76 -16.73 -2.00
C LYS A 12 35.93 -16.50 -0.74
N LYS A 13 36.46 -15.81 0.28
CA LYS A 13 35.70 -15.43 1.49
C LYS A 13 35.30 -13.98 1.44
N THR A 14 34.07 -13.68 1.89
CA THR A 14 33.62 -12.31 2.12
C THR A 14 34.20 -11.85 3.46
N ILE A 15 35.07 -10.83 3.43
CA ILE A 15 35.69 -10.26 4.64
C ILE A 15 34.96 -8.99 5.10
N TYR A 16 34.19 -8.38 4.24
CA TYR A 16 33.33 -7.24 4.55
C TYR A 16 32.13 -7.21 3.61
N GLN A 17 30.98 -6.80 4.11
CA GLN A 17 29.81 -6.43 3.34
C GLN A 17 29.14 -5.20 3.97
N ALA A 18 28.97 -4.15 3.19
CA ALA A 18 28.21 -2.97 3.58
C ALA A 18 26.73 -3.30 3.79
N ALA A 19 26.07 -2.55 4.63
CA ALA A 19 24.64 -2.69 4.85
C ALA A 19 23.84 -2.46 3.55
N TRP A 20 22.75 -3.21 3.37
CA TRP A 20 21.83 -2.99 2.29
C TRP A 20 20.99 -1.72 2.55
N PHE A 21 20.75 -0.91 1.52
CA PHE A 21 19.92 0.29 1.55
C PHE A 21 20.36 1.36 2.56
N HIS A 22 21.66 1.41 2.86
CA HIS A 22 22.29 2.45 3.69
C HIS A 22 23.47 3.09 2.98
N GLU A 23 23.66 4.39 3.22
CA GLU A 23 24.91 5.07 2.87
C GLU A 23 25.97 4.75 3.94
N GLU A 24 27.10 4.24 3.51
CA GLU A 24 28.15 3.79 4.40
C GLU A 24 29.52 4.07 3.77
N MET A 25 30.47 4.50 4.60
CA MET A 25 31.89 4.58 4.27
C MET A 25 32.68 3.79 5.30
N GLN A 26 33.38 2.75 4.85
CA GLN A 26 34.16 1.87 5.72
C GLN A 26 35.57 1.68 5.18
N ILE A 27 36.56 1.76 6.08
CA ILE A 27 37.94 1.36 5.81
C ILE A 27 38.06 -0.11 6.19
N VAL A 28 38.45 -0.96 5.24
CA VAL A 28 38.59 -2.40 5.43
C VAL A 28 40.07 -2.76 5.44
N ASP A 29 40.54 -3.34 6.53
CA ASP A 29 41.89 -3.90 6.60
C ASP A 29 41.95 -5.23 5.84
N LEU A 30 42.70 -5.26 4.75
CA LEU A 30 42.81 -6.46 3.92
C LEU A 30 43.71 -7.57 4.58
N ALA A 31 44.35 -7.24 5.68
CA ALA A 31 45.07 -8.26 6.49
C ALA A 31 44.10 -9.04 7.39
N GLU A 32 42.93 -8.52 7.70
CA GLU A 32 41.89 -9.26 8.40
C GLU A 32 41.27 -10.33 7.50
N THR A 33 41.34 -11.58 7.97
CA THR A 33 40.79 -12.74 7.23
C THR A 33 39.48 -13.29 7.81
N ARG A 34 38.86 -12.55 8.74
CA ARG A 34 37.60 -12.98 9.36
C ARG A 34 36.50 -12.99 8.28
N GLU A 35 35.90 -14.15 8.08
CA GLU A 35 34.76 -14.30 7.16
C GLU A 35 33.52 -13.70 7.77
N VAL A 36 32.80 -12.90 6.97
CA VAL A 36 31.51 -12.29 7.33
C VAL A 36 30.43 -13.00 6.53
N GLU A 37 29.31 -13.33 7.18
CA GLU A 37 28.15 -13.89 6.50
C GLU A 37 27.55 -12.87 5.51
N SER A 38 27.41 -13.32 4.26
CA SER A 38 26.83 -12.49 3.22
C SER A 38 25.31 -12.50 3.33
N THR A 39 24.71 -11.33 3.51
CA THR A 39 23.26 -11.17 3.55
C THR A 39 22.71 -10.83 2.16
N GLN A 40 21.41 -11.04 1.97
CA GLN A 40 20.69 -10.67 0.75
C GLN A 40 19.79 -9.45 1.02
N PRO A 41 19.58 -8.60 0.00
CA PRO A 41 18.66 -7.48 0.13
C PRO A 41 17.23 -7.96 0.38
N GLN A 42 16.52 -7.29 1.28
CA GLN A 42 15.12 -7.60 1.57
C GLN A 42 14.21 -6.61 0.84
N LEU A 43 13.11 -7.11 0.28
CA LEU A 43 12.13 -6.27 -0.43
C LEU A 43 11.56 -5.18 0.48
N LEU A 44 11.26 -5.51 1.73
CA LEU A 44 10.73 -4.55 2.69
C LEU A 44 11.68 -3.35 2.87
N ASP A 45 12.98 -3.60 3.08
CA ASP A 45 13.95 -2.53 3.28
C ASP A 45 14.08 -1.61 2.07
N ALA A 46 14.04 -2.19 0.86
CA ALA A 46 14.04 -1.43 -0.39
C ALA A 46 12.82 -0.50 -0.49
N LEU A 47 11.62 -1.01 -0.17
CA LEU A 47 10.39 -0.24 -0.21
C LEU A 47 10.40 0.88 0.84
N LEU A 48 10.82 0.58 2.07
CA LEU A 48 10.91 1.58 3.13
C LEU A 48 11.89 2.71 2.78
N LEU A 49 13.03 2.39 2.18
CA LEU A 49 13.96 3.41 1.70
C LEU A 49 13.31 4.26 0.61
N GLY A 50 12.73 3.64 -0.42
CA GLY A 50 12.09 4.33 -1.54
C GLY A 50 10.97 5.28 -1.08
N ILE A 51 10.14 4.86 -0.12
CA ILE A 51 9.08 5.70 0.46
C ILE A 51 9.67 6.90 1.20
N ARG A 52 10.67 6.68 2.05
CA ARG A 52 11.32 7.74 2.83
C ARG A 52 12.01 8.77 1.94
N ASP A 53 12.69 8.31 0.89
CA ASP A 53 13.40 9.19 -0.04
C ASP A 53 12.42 10.01 -0.87
N PHE A 54 11.36 9.38 -1.40
CA PHE A 54 10.33 10.09 -2.14
C PHE A 54 9.65 11.16 -1.27
N ASP A 55 9.24 10.80 -0.06
CA ASP A 55 8.62 11.72 0.87
C ASP A 55 9.55 12.89 1.25
N ALA A 56 10.84 12.60 1.45
CA ALA A 56 11.83 13.63 1.78
C ALA A 56 12.08 14.60 0.63
N GLN A 57 12.19 14.08 -0.59
CA GLN A 57 12.55 14.89 -1.77
C GLN A 57 11.37 15.69 -2.32
N ILE A 58 10.17 15.11 -2.32
CA ILE A 58 9.00 15.74 -2.94
C ILE A 58 8.20 16.55 -1.91
N PHE A 59 8.05 16.06 -0.70
CA PHE A 59 7.16 16.66 0.31
C PHE A 59 7.89 17.21 1.53
N ASN A 60 9.22 17.20 1.51
CA ASN A 60 10.06 17.68 2.60
C ASN A 60 9.66 17.12 3.98
N ARG A 61 9.17 15.88 4.02
CA ARG A 61 8.72 15.16 5.24
C ARG A 61 7.62 15.88 6.04
N ALA A 62 6.82 16.74 5.40
CA ALA A 62 5.91 17.63 6.10
C ALA A 62 4.43 17.25 6.00
N ILE A 63 4.01 16.62 4.89
CA ILE A 63 2.59 16.40 4.61
C ILE A 63 2.07 15.04 5.07
N PRO A 64 0.78 14.93 5.44
CA PRO A 64 0.13 13.67 5.72
C PRO A 64 -0.15 12.84 4.45
N TRP A 65 -0.14 11.52 4.62
CA TRP A 65 -0.49 10.55 3.60
C TRP A 65 -1.85 9.93 3.89
N ILE A 66 -2.73 9.96 2.91
CA ILE A 66 -4.10 9.49 3.01
C ILE A 66 -4.22 8.15 2.28
N VAL A 67 -4.68 7.12 2.99
CA VAL A 67 -4.88 5.76 2.48
C VAL A 67 -6.37 5.47 2.41
N GLY A 68 -6.86 5.07 1.24
CA GLY A 68 -8.19 4.47 1.12
C GLY A 68 -8.15 3.04 1.66
N MET A 69 -8.67 2.80 2.85
CA MET A 69 -8.64 1.50 3.52
C MET A 69 -9.90 0.71 3.22
N SER A 70 -9.85 -0.19 2.24
CA SER A 70 -10.98 -1.05 1.88
C SER A 70 -11.16 -2.25 2.82
N GLY A 71 -10.14 -2.57 3.64
CA GLY A 71 -10.06 -3.79 4.41
C GLY A 71 -9.62 -5.01 3.60
N GLY A 72 -9.16 -4.81 2.37
CA GLY A 72 -8.51 -5.80 1.52
C GLY A 72 -6.99 -5.75 1.60
N LEU A 73 -6.32 -6.76 1.06
CA LEU A 73 -4.89 -6.96 1.16
C LEU A 73 -4.06 -5.75 0.69
N ASP A 74 -4.38 -5.20 -0.47
CA ASP A 74 -3.58 -4.14 -1.09
C ASP A 74 -3.56 -2.87 -0.25
N SER A 75 -4.73 -2.44 0.21
CA SER A 75 -4.84 -1.28 1.10
C SER A 75 -4.16 -1.51 2.45
N SER A 76 -4.23 -2.74 2.98
CA SER A 76 -3.59 -3.11 4.23
C SER A 76 -2.07 -3.08 4.12
N VAL A 77 -1.51 -3.68 3.08
CA VAL A 77 -0.05 -3.63 2.83
C VAL A 77 0.41 -2.19 2.62
N THR A 78 -0.34 -1.39 1.86
CA THR A 78 0.00 0.02 1.61
C THR A 78 0.02 0.85 2.90
N ALA A 79 -1.00 0.70 3.76
CA ALA A 79 -1.07 1.40 5.04
C ALA A 79 0.09 0.98 5.98
N ALA A 80 0.37 -0.32 6.08
CA ALA A 80 1.46 -0.83 6.90
C ALA A 80 2.84 -0.36 6.41
N LEU A 81 3.09 -0.33 5.10
CA LEU A 81 4.32 0.21 4.51
C LEU A 81 4.52 1.69 4.85
N LEU A 82 3.48 2.51 4.69
CA LEU A 82 3.55 3.93 5.03
C LEU A 82 3.87 4.14 6.50
N VAL A 83 3.21 3.39 7.40
CA VAL A 83 3.47 3.50 8.84
C VAL A 83 4.88 3.03 9.19
N ALA A 84 5.38 1.95 8.60
CA ALA A 84 6.74 1.46 8.79
C ALA A 84 7.81 2.45 8.29
N ALA A 85 7.51 3.16 7.19
CA ALA A 85 8.43 4.14 6.62
C ALA A 85 8.39 5.50 7.33
N LEU A 86 7.18 6.04 7.62
CA LEU A 86 6.96 7.44 7.98
C LEU A 86 6.43 7.64 9.41
N GLY A 87 6.00 6.57 10.05
CA GLY A 87 5.36 6.58 11.37
C GLY A 87 3.86 6.88 11.33
N PRO A 88 3.14 6.46 12.38
CA PRO A 88 1.67 6.48 12.40
C PRO A 88 1.06 7.88 12.37
N LYS A 89 1.77 8.89 12.86
CA LYS A 89 1.25 10.28 12.93
C LYS A 89 1.12 10.96 11.56
N ARG A 90 1.73 10.40 10.54
CA ARG A 90 1.73 10.92 9.17
C ARG A 90 0.76 10.19 8.24
N VAL A 91 0.10 9.13 8.73
CA VAL A 91 -0.79 8.28 7.93
C VAL A 91 -2.22 8.41 8.44
N TYR A 92 -3.16 8.63 7.52
CA TYR A 92 -4.58 8.77 7.79
C TYR A 92 -5.35 7.76 6.96
N GLY A 93 -6.05 6.85 7.62
CA GLY A 93 -6.92 5.86 7.00
C GLY A 93 -8.31 6.40 6.77
N TYR A 94 -8.85 6.20 5.58
CA TYR A 94 -10.24 6.54 5.29
C TYR A 94 -10.93 5.37 4.59
N ASN A 95 -11.92 4.77 5.25
CA ASN A 95 -12.80 3.77 4.67
C ASN A 95 -14.04 4.46 4.09
N ILE A 96 -14.29 4.30 2.80
CA ILE A 96 -15.46 4.83 2.13
C ILE A 96 -16.31 3.67 1.66
N ALA A 97 -17.23 3.26 2.53
CA ALA A 97 -18.08 2.11 2.33
C ALA A 97 -19.23 2.42 1.34
N THR A 98 -19.66 1.38 0.65
CA THR A 98 -20.95 1.31 -0.03
C THR A 98 -21.81 0.24 0.62
N ARG A 99 -23.10 0.16 0.26
CA ARG A 99 -24.00 -0.93 0.67
C ARG A 99 -23.50 -2.34 0.29
N HIS A 100 -22.49 -2.44 -0.58
CA HIS A 100 -21.92 -3.70 -1.06
C HIS A 100 -20.69 -4.18 -0.26
N ASN A 101 -20.17 -3.35 0.65
CA ASN A 101 -19.06 -3.77 1.50
C ASN A 101 -19.51 -4.80 2.54
N SER A 102 -18.73 -5.87 2.71
CA SER A 102 -19.00 -6.86 3.75
C SER A 102 -18.65 -6.31 5.13
N THR A 103 -19.33 -6.81 6.17
CA THR A 103 -18.98 -6.49 7.57
C THR A 103 -17.55 -6.88 7.91
N THR A 104 -17.03 -7.96 7.31
CA THR A 104 -15.66 -8.44 7.52
C THR A 104 -14.63 -7.43 6.99
N THR A 105 -14.81 -6.87 5.79
CA THR A 105 -13.86 -5.90 5.24
C THR A 105 -13.86 -4.60 6.02
N ILE A 106 -15.00 -4.13 6.46
CA ILE A 106 -15.11 -2.94 7.31
C ILE A 106 -14.39 -3.18 8.65
N SER A 107 -14.63 -4.33 9.29
CA SER A 107 -13.98 -4.66 10.56
C SER A 107 -12.46 -4.84 10.42
N ASN A 108 -11.97 -5.39 9.31
CA ASN A 108 -10.55 -5.51 9.02
C ASN A 108 -9.89 -4.13 8.94
N ALA A 109 -10.47 -3.17 8.21
CA ALA A 109 -9.91 -1.82 8.06
C ALA A 109 -9.80 -1.10 9.41
N ALA A 110 -10.85 -1.17 10.24
CA ALA A 110 -10.86 -0.56 11.56
C ALA A 110 -9.86 -1.22 12.53
N ALA A 111 -9.79 -2.56 12.52
CA ALA A 111 -8.85 -3.32 13.35
C ALA A 111 -7.40 -3.02 12.98
N GLU A 112 -7.10 -2.97 11.68
CA GLU A 112 -5.80 -2.63 11.15
C GLU A 112 -5.38 -1.20 11.53
N ALA A 113 -6.26 -0.21 11.32
CA ALA A 113 -5.98 1.18 11.68
C ALA A 113 -5.65 1.31 13.17
N LYS A 114 -6.38 0.60 14.03
CA LYS A 114 -6.09 0.51 15.46
C LYS A 114 -4.75 -0.16 15.74
N ALA A 115 -4.44 -1.26 15.05
CA ALA A 115 -3.18 -1.96 15.20
C ALA A 115 -2.00 -1.11 14.75
N LEU A 116 -2.13 -0.35 13.68
CA LEU A 116 -1.12 0.59 13.17
C LEU A 116 -1.02 1.88 14.02
N GLY A 117 -2.04 2.20 14.81
CA GLY A 117 -2.08 3.42 15.63
C GLY A 117 -2.28 4.70 14.80
N ILE A 118 -2.94 4.59 13.66
CA ILE A 118 -3.23 5.72 12.76
C ILE A 118 -4.60 6.35 13.05
N ALA A 119 -4.77 7.62 12.67
CA ALA A 119 -6.08 8.24 12.61
C ALA A 119 -6.91 7.55 11.52
N TYR A 120 -8.15 7.23 11.84
CA TYR A 120 -9.03 6.48 10.94
C TYR A 120 -10.44 7.07 10.97
N GLN A 121 -11.05 7.15 9.80
CA GLN A 121 -12.42 7.62 9.64
C GLN A 121 -13.19 6.72 8.67
N GLU A 122 -14.45 6.52 8.97
CA GLU A 122 -15.41 5.86 8.09
C GLU A 122 -16.32 6.89 7.45
N GLY A 123 -16.58 6.72 6.17
CA GLY A 123 -17.49 7.55 5.39
C GLY A 123 -18.42 6.70 4.53
N ASN A 124 -19.39 7.34 3.95
CA ASN A 124 -20.36 6.73 3.03
C ASN A 124 -20.46 7.59 1.78
N MET A 125 -20.45 6.97 0.61
CA MET A 125 -20.56 7.66 -0.67
C MET A 125 -21.90 7.41 -1.39
N GLU A 126 -22.85 6.74 -0.75
CA GLU A 126 -24.12 6.34 -1.38
C GLU A 126 -24.86 7.54 -1.98
N THR A 127 -24.95 8.64 -1.23
CA THR A 127 -25.59 9.88 -1.71
C THR A 127 -24.93 10.43 -2.97
N LEU A 128 -23.60 10.42 -3.05
CA LEU A 128 -22.86 10.90 -4.21
C LEU A 128 -23.07 9.98 -5.42
N VAL A 129 -23.05 8.68 -5.21
CA VAL A 129 -23.30 7.68 -6.25
C VAL A 129 -24.72 7.84 -6.79
N GLN A 130 -25.71 7.95 -5.91
CA GLN A 130 -27.10 8.11 -6.29
C GLN A 130 -27.34 9.39 -7.06
N ALA A 131 -26.80 10.52 -6.61
CA ALA A 131 -26.88 11.79 -7.34
C ALA A 131 -26.24 11.69 -8.74
N SER A 132 -25.15 10.96 -8.90
CA SER A 132 -24.52 10.74 -10.20
C SER A 132 -25.43 9.93 -11.13
N VAL A 133 -26.06 8.89 -10.62
CA VAL A 133 -26.99 8.03 -11.38
C VAL A 133 -28.23 8.81 -11.80
N GLU A 134 -28.81 9.60 -10.90
CA GLU A 134 -29.96 10.47 -11.19
C GLU A 134 -29.62 11.51 -12.27
N LEU A 135 -28.40 12.05 -12.24
CA LEU A 135 -27.94 12.97 -13.28
C LEU A 135 -27.81 12.29 -14.64
N PHE A 136 -27.32 11.06 -14.71
CA PHE A 136 -27.24 10.28 -15.94
C PHE A 136 -28.64 9.96 -16.48
N HIS A 137 -29.58 9.65 -15.62
CA HIS A 137 -30.99 9.46 -16.01
C HIS A 137 -31.56 10.74 -16.61
N LYS A 138 -31.39 11.86 -15.94
CA LYS A 138 -31.91 13.16 -16.35
C LYS A 138 -31.31 13.66 -17.66
N GLU A 139 -29.99 13.60 -17.81
CA GLU A 139 -29.28 14.21 -18.93
C GLU A 139 -29.17 13.29 -20.16
N TYR A 140 -29.14 11.97 -19.96
CA TYR A 140 -28.94 11.01 -21.06
C TYR A 140 -30.09 10.02 -21.25
N GLY A 141 -31.17 10.10 -20.43
CA GLY A 141 -32.32 9.22 -20.54
C GLY A 141 -32.07 7.76 -20.15
N TYR A 142 -30.95 7.46 -19.52
CA TYR A 142 -30.62 6.10 -19.06
C TYR A 142 -31.51 5.73 -17.86
N ALA A 143 -32.27 4.63 -17.97
CA ALA A 143 -32.98 4.10 -16.81
C ALA A 143 -31.97 3.55 -15.77
N VAL A 144 -32.19 3.82 -14.50
CA VAL A 144 -31.30 3.44 -13.39
C VAL A 144 -31.09 1.93 -13.38
N GLU A 145 -32.15 1.16 -13.61
CA GLU A 145 -32.15 -0.32 -13.62
C GLU A 145 -31.45 -0.91 -14.85
N ALA A 146 -31.30 -0.11 -15.91
CA ALA A 146 -30.65 -0.54 -17.16
C ALA A 146 -29.16 -0.15 -17.22
N MET A 147 -28.63 0.49 -16.17
CA MET A 147 -27.24 0.94 -16.17
C MET A 147 -26.27 -0.24 -16.11
N PRO A 148 -25.32 -0.34 -17.05
CA PRO A 148 -24.35 -1.44 -17.05
C PRO A 148 -23.54 -1.48 -15.75
N SER A 149 -23.26 -2.69 -15.23
CA SER A 149 -22.51 -2.88 -13.98
C SER A 149 -21.14 -2.17 -14.01
N LEU A 150 -20.43 -2.24 -15.12
CA LEU A 150 -19.16 -1.56 -15.32
C LEU A 150 -19.26 -0.02 -15.15
N VAL A 151 -20.35 0.57 -15.59
CA VAL A 151 -20.58 2.02 -15.39
C VAL A 151 -20.76 2.31 -13.92
N MET A 152 -21.52 1.49 -13.20
CA MET A 152 -21.73 1.64 -11.76
C MET A 152 -20.46 1.44 -10.95
N GLU A 153 -19.63 0.44 -11.29
CA GLU A 153 -18.32 0.22 -10.69
C GLU A 153 -17.41 1.45 -10.88
N ASN A 154 -17.37 1.99 -12.09
CA ASN A 154 -16.60 3.18 -12.42
C ASN A 154 -17.10 4.44 -11.71
N VAL A 155 -18.42 4.60 -11.55
CA VAL A 155 -19.01 5.70 -10.76
C VAL A 155 -18.57 5.59 -9.31
N GLN A 156 -18.67 4.39 -8.73
CA GLN A 156 -18.27 4.16 -7.34
C GLN A 156 -16.76 4.40 -7.14
N ALA A 157 -15.91 3.89 -8.04
CA ALA A 157 -14.47 4.09 -7.96
C ALA A 157 -14.11 5.59 -8.04
N ARG A 158 -14.69 6.35 -8.98
CA ARG A 158 -14.45 7.80 -9.10
C ARG A 158 -15.02 8.59 -7.94
N SER A 159 -16.19 8.22 -7.41
CA SER A 159 -16.74 8.84 -6.20
C SER A 159 -15.83 8.67 -5.00
N ARG A 160 -15.22 7.49 -4.86
CA ARG A 160 -14.22 7.23 -3.82
C ARG A 160 -12.97 8.07 -4.03
N GLY A 161 -12.45 8.13 -5.26
CA GLY A 161 -11.31 8.98 -5.61
C GLY A 161 -11.56 10.46 -5.33
N TYR A 162 -12.74 10.96 -5.66
CA TYR A 162 -13.16 12.32 -5.37
C TYR A 162 -13.13 12.61 -3.86
N LEU A 163 -13.73 11.75 -3.04
CA LEU A 163 -13.77 11.92 -1.59
C LEU A 163 -12.38 11.83 -0.95
N LEU A 164 -11.54 10.89 -1.37
CA LEU A 164 -10.16 10.78 -0.90
C LEU A 164 -9.35 12.01 -1.25
N SER A 165 -9.49 12.53 -2.47
CA SER A 165 -8.80 13.74 -2.91
C SER A 165 -9.26 14.97 -2.13
N GLY A 166 -10.57 15.09 -1.88
CA GLY A 166 -11.13 16.15 -1.04
C GLY A 166 -10.62 16.09 0.39
N PHE A 167 -10.59 14.89 0.98
CA PHE A 167 -10.07 14.66 2.33
C PHE A 167 -8.58 14.99 2.43
N ALA A 168 -7.79 14.58 1.42
CA ALA A 168 -6.38 14.95 1.33
C ALA A 168 -6.20 16.47 1.28
N GLY A 169 -7.00 17.17 0.47
CA GLY A 169 -6.97 18.64 0.39
C GLY A 169 -7.29 19.32 1.72
N ILE A 170 -8.28 18.81 2.47
CA ILE A 170 -8.64 19.34 3.80
C ILE A 170 -7.49 19.20 4.80
N LEU A 171 -6.77 18.09 4.76
CA LEU A 171 -5.64 17.82 5.64
C LEU A 171 -4.30 18.41 5.16
N GLY A 172 -4.27 19.02 3.97
CA GLY A 172 -3.02 19.45 3.35
C GLY A 172 -2.07 18.30 3.00
N GLY A 173 -2.64 17.15 2.66
CA GLY A 173 -1.93 15.91 2.40
C GLY A 173 -2.05 15.40 0.98
N VAL A 174 -1.60 14.17 0.75
CA VAL A 174 -1.69 13.47 -0.53
C VAL A 174 -2.30 12.08 -0.38
N VAL A 175 -2.97 11.63 -1.42
CA VAL A 175 -3.47 10.26 -1.52
C VAL A 175 -2.35 9.33 -1.99
N VAL A 176 -2.25 8.13 -1.41
CA VAL A 176 -1.42 7.04 -1.92
C VAL A 176 -2.25 6.14 -2.84
N ASN A 177 -1.63 5.60 -3.88
CA ASN A 177 -2.26 4.60 -4.74
C ASN A 177 -2.10 3.19 -4.15
N ASN A 178 -3.18 2.41 -4.15
CA ASN A 178 -3.22 1.04 -3.65
C ASN A 178 -3.14 -0.02 -4.75
N GLY A 179 -3.04 0.38 -6.02
CA GLY A 179 -3.01 -0.55 -7.16
C GLY A 179 -1.74 -1.39 -7.17
N ASN A 180 -1.89 -2.68 -7.40
CA ASN A 180 -0.80 -3.64 -7.55
C ASN A 180 -0.44 -3.85 -9.04
N LYS A 181 0.63 -4.61 -9.28
CA LYS A 181 1.13 -4.90 -10.63
C LYS A 181 0.12 -5.59 -11.54
N VAL A 182 -0.68 -6.50 -11.00
CA VAL A 182 -1.63 -7.29 -11.80
C VAL A 182 -2.75 -6.40 -12.32
N GLU A 183 -3.29 -5.52 -11.48
CA GLU A 183 -4.33 -4.56 -11.87
C GLU A 183 -3.83 -3.61 -12.96
N THR A 184 -2.61 -3.08 -12.79
CA THR A 184 -1.97 -2.22 -13.79
C THR A 184 -1.71 -2.96 -15.11
N ALA A 185 -1.21 -4.19 -15.04
CA ALA A 185 -0.87 -4.98 -16.23
C ALA A 185 -2.10 -5.40 -17.04
N LEU A 186 -3.22 -5.68 -16.35
CA LEU A 186 -4.48 -6.07 -16.99
C LEU A 186 -5.34 -4.85 -17.40
N GLY A 187 -4.98 -3.65 -16.95
CA GLY A 187 -5.81 -2.46 -17.12
C GLY A 187 -7.11 -2.51 -16.29
N TYR A 188 -7.15 -3.34 -15.25
CA TYR A 188 -8.29 -3.43 -14.34
C TYR A 188 -8.21 -2.35 -13.27
N CYS A 189 -8.35 -1.13 -13.72
CA CYS A 189 -8.33 0.06 -12.87
C CYS A 189 -9.16 1.17 -13.50
N THR A 190 -9.75 2.02 -12.66
CA THR A 190 -10.55 3.16 -13.08
C THR A 190 -9.72 4.44 -12.95
N LEU A 191 -9.45 5.11 -14.08
CA LEU A 191 -8.77 6.41 -14.08
C LEU A 191 -9.57 7.42 -13.24
N TYR A 192 -8.87 8.17 -12.40
CA TYR A 192 -9.43 9.13 -11.43
C TYR A 192 -10.32 8.49 -10.34
N GLY A 193 -10.33 7.16 -10.27
CA GLY A 193 -11.02 6.38 -9.25
C GLY A 193 -10.03 5.73 -8.29
N ASP A 194 -9.73 4.44 -8.52
CA ASP A 194 -8.69 3.70 -7.83
C ASP A 194 -7.28 3.98 -8.39
N SER A 195 -7.18 4.42 -9.65
CA SER A 195 -5.94 4.93 -10.24
C SER A 195 -5.74 6.43 -9.93
N ILE A 196 -5.53 6.75 -8.65
CA ILE A 196 -5.16 8.08 -8.15
C ILE A 196 -4.03 7.97 -7.15
N GLY A 197 -3.37 9.07 -6.86
CA GLY A 197 -2.37 9.15 -5.80
C GLY A 197 -1.00 9.60 -6.28
N ALA A 198 -0.20 10.06 -5.33
CA ALA A 198 1.13 10.61 -5.60
C ALA A 198 2.20 9.53 -5.84
N LEU A 199 2.00 8.35 -5.29
CA LEU A 199 2.94 7.22 -5.37
C LEU A 199 2.17 5.90 -5.28
N SER A 200 2.55 4.92 -6.08
CA SER A 200 2.07 3.54 -6.00
C SER A 200 3.14 2.67 -5.34
N LEU A 201 2.96 2.35 -4.06
CA LEU A 201 3.96 1.63 -3.27
C LEU A 201 4.11 0.17 -3.68
N ILE A 202 3.02 -0.41 -4.17
CA ILE A 202 2.91 -1.83 -4.53
C ILE A 202 2.69 -2.05 -6.03
N GLY A 203 2.80 -0.99 -6.83
CA GLY A 203 2.53 -1.01 -8.28
C GLY A 203 3.40 -1.97 -9.08
N ASP A 204 4.57 -2.33 -8.58
CA ASP A 204 5.46 -3.32 -9.20
C ASP A 204 5.38 -4.71 -8.56
N LEU A 205 4.51 -4.90 -7.57
CA LEU A 205 4.41 -6.14 -6.82
C LEU A 205 3.24 -7.02 -7.28
N THR A 206 3.50 -8.30 -7.42
CA THR A 206 2.47 -9.32 -7.65
C THR A 206 1.75 -9.69 -6.36
N LYS A 207 0.58 -10.33 -6.43
CA LYS A 207 -0.15 -10.82 -5.25
C LYS A 207 0.68 -11.75 -4.37
N VAL A 208 1.48 -12.64 -4.97
CA VAL A 208 2.37 -13.54 -4.22
C VAL A 208 3.39 -12.75 -3.41
N GLN A 209 4.00 -11.73 -4.02
CA GLN A 209 4.93 -10.85 -3.30
C GLN A 209 4.24 -10.06 -2.19
N LEU A 210 2.96 -9.68 -2.36
CA LEU A 210 2.19 -9.02 -1.30
C LEU A 210 1.93 -9.94 -0.10
N PHE A 211 1.68 -11.25 -0.33
CA PHE A 211 1.54 -12.22 0.77
C PHE A 211 2.83 -12.34 1.59
N ASP A 212 3.98 -12.44 0.93
CA ASP A 212 5.27 -12.52 1.64
C ASP A 212 5.62 -11.21 2.34
N LEU A 213 5.33 -10.08 1.70
CA LEU A 213 5.51 -8.75 2.29
C LEU A 213 4.61 -8.53 3.52
N SER A 214 3.37 -9.06 3.51
CA SER A 214 2.46 -9.02 4.65
C SER A 214 3.02 -9.74 5.87
N LYS A 215 3.61 -10.92 5.65
CA LYS A 215 4.30 -11.66 6.71
C LYS A 215 5.50 -10.89 7.26
N ALA A 216 6.30 -10.30 6.35
CA ALA A 216 7.45 -9.47 6.72
C ALA A 216 7.04 -8.22 7.52
N LEU A 217 5.93 -7.56 7.14
CA LEU A 217 5.38 -6.41 7.87
C LEU A 217 4.87 -6.82 9.25
N ASN A 218 4.12 -7.91 9.38
CA ASN A 218 3.67 -8.40 10.68
C ASN A 218 4.86 -8.75 11.60
N ALA A 219 5.92 -9.34 11.04
CA ALA A 219 7.16 -9.60 11.78
C ALA A 219 7.89 -8.30 12.17
N HIS A 220 7.97 -7.32 11.27
CA HIS A 220 8.57 -6.00 11.52
C HIS A 220 7.89 -5.27 12.69
N PHE A 221 6.58 -5.33 12.77
CA PHE A 221 5.81 -4.71 13.85
C PHE A 221 5.72 -5.58 15.13
N GLY A 222 6.15 -6.84 15.08
CA GLY A 222 6.02 -7.79 16.18
C GLY A 222 4.57 -8.10 16.56
N LYS A 223 3.62 -7.85 15.67
CA LYS A 223 2.18 -8.07 15.84
C LYS A 223 1.46 -8.13 14.49
N GLU A 224 0.23 -8.63 14.50
CA GLU A 224 -0.63 -8.60 13.33
C GLU A 224 -1.09 -7.16 13.02
N VAL A 225 -0.58 -6.59 11.93
CA VAL A 225 -1.02 -5.30 11.37
C VAL A 225 -1.68 -5.50 10.01
N VAL A 226 -1.26 -6.48 9.24
CA VAL A 226 -1.98 -6.95 8.05
C VAL A 226 -2.78 -8.18 8.46
N PRO A 227 -4.13 -8.17 8.35
CA PRO A 227 -4.98 -9.26 8.80
C PRO A 227 -4.64 -10.61 8.16
N LEU A 228 -4.48 -11.66 8.99
CA LEU A 228 -4.10 -12.99 8.49
C LEU A 228 -5.19 -13.65 7.65
N ASN A 229 -6.45 -13.29 7.85
CA ASN A 229 -7.56 -13.78 7.03
C ASN A 229 -7.56 -13.27 5.58
N LEU A 230 -6.65 -12.35 5.26
CA LEU A 230 -6.40 -11.87 3.89
C LEU A 230 -5.31 -12.68 3.16
N LEU A 231 -4.64 -13.57 3.87
CA LEU A 231 -3.59 -14.41 3.32
C LEU A 231 -4.16 -15.78 2.93
N PRO A 232 -3.63 -16.40 1.88
CA PRO A 232 -4.07 -17.74 1.50
C PRO A 232 -3.77 -18.74 2.61
N CYS A 233 -4.75 -19.58 2.94
CA CYS A 233 -4.55 -20.69 3.86
C CYS A 233 -3.81 -21.83 3.13
N VAL A 234 -2.81 -22.41 3.79
CA VAL A 234 -2.15 -23.63 3.31
C VAL A 234 -2.87 -24.81 3.92
N HIS A 235 -3.59 -25.57 3.11
CA HIS A 235 -4.20 -26.84 3.49
C HIS A 235 -3.34 -28.04 3.03
N GLU A 236 -3.60 -29.24 3.53
CA GLU A 236 -2.88 -30.47 3.16
C GLU A 236 -2.86 -30.73 1.64
N HIS A 237 -3.78 -30.14 0.88
CA HIS A 237 -3.93 -30.29 -0.57
C HIS A 237 -3.52 -29.08 -1.41
N GLY A 238 -2.87 -28.07 -0.83
CA GLY A 238 -2.43 -26.85 -1.51
C GLY A 238 -2.93 -25.55 -0.88
N MET A 239 -2.74 -24.44 -1.60
CA MET A 239 -3.25 -23.13 -1.19
C MET A 239 -4.63 -22.87 -1.78
N ASP A 240 -5.59 -22.47 -0.96
CA ASP A 240 -6.83 -21.85 -1.42
C ASP A 240 -6.59 -20.36 -1.68
N TRP A 241 -6.95 -19.94 -2.89
CA TRP A 241 -6.82 -18.55 -3.37
C TRP A 241 -8.11 -17.77 -3.17
#